data_1a8c39a18a793f437328eea93100deb7
#
_entry.id   1a8c39a18a793f437328eea93100deb7
#
_cell.length_a   1.000
_cell.length_b   1.000
_cell.length_c   1.000
_cell.angle_alpha   90.00
_cell.angle_beta   90.00
_cell.angle_gamma   90.00
#
_symmetry.space_group_name_H-M   'P 1'
#
loop_
_entity.id
_entity.type
_entity.pdbx_description
1 polymer ?
#
loop_
_entity_poly.entity_id
_entity_poly.type
_entity_poly.pdbx_seq_one_letter_code
_entity_poly.pdbx_strand_id
1 'polypeptide(L)'
;MKLVLVLGILVLVFPAWGKAEHVVQKNETLGGIAKRYGVSVQALQAINGISNPNFLFAGKKLKIPGGSLQKITYTIRKGDSLGSIANRFGVTQSALITFNQIKSPNLIKIGQKLVIPFKANPTKPTTLLSSSTIGSLNKISPRTGRWKRIVIHHSATPVDDAMNMHRVHKARGMRNGLAYHFVISNGSRKAYDGEVHIGDRWKKQLDGGHMKKLSDNKTSIGICLIGNFELRAPTAMQMKSLEGLCEYLMRHCRLGPSQVTTHKVHHPNHTVCPGKYFSLPSLRKRIS
;
A
#
# COMPACT_ATOMS: atom_id res chain seq x y z
N MET A 1 48.64 31.40 4.57
CA MET A 1 48.08 30.18 5.21
C MET A 1 46.58 30.22 5.01
N LYS A 2 46.06 29.54 4.00
CA LYS A 2 44.62 29.50 3.69
C LYS A 2 44.02 28.27 4.35
N LEU A 3 43.08 28.53 5.27
CA LEU A 3 42.32 27.46 5.95
C LEU A 3 41.22 26.99 4.99
N VAL A 4 41.33 25.75 4.50
CA VAL A 4 40.26 25.11 3.72
C VAL A 4 39.35 24.40 4.70
N LEU A 5 38.13 24.93 4.86
CA LEU A 5 37.07 24.27 5.64
C LEU A 5 36.49 23.14 4.79
N VAL A 6 36.81 21.90 5.12
CA VAL A 6 36.18 20.73 4.55
C VAL A 6 34.87 20.51 5.29
N LEU A 7 33.74 20.79 4.62
CA LEU A 7 32.41 20.42 5.11
C LEU A 7 32.30 18.89 5.12
N GLY A 8 32.44 18.29 6.29
CA GLY A 8 32.20 16.86 6.51
C GLY A 8 30.71 16.56 6.31
N ILE A 9 30.36 15.92 5.21
CA ILE A 9 29.04 15.28 5.03
C ILE A 9 29.02 14.10 5.99
N LEU A 10 28.27 14.26 7.09
CA LEU A 10 27.96 13.15 8.00
C LEU A 10 27.01 12.19 7.27
N VAL A 11 27.58 11.22 6.57
CA VAL A 11 26.82 10.09 6.03
C VAL A 11 26.42 9.24 7.24
N LEU A 12 25.18 9.41 7.70
CA LEU A 12 24.58 8.47 8.64
C LEU A 12 24.40 7.13 7.89
N VAL A 13 25.41 6.29 7.99
CA VAL A 13 25.31 4.88 7.60
C VAL A 13 24.34 4.24 8.59
N PHE A 14 23.07 4.11 8.23
CA PHE A 14 22.15 3.25 8.94
C PHE A 14 22.65 1.83 8.79
N PRO A 15 22.86 1.08 9.91
CA PRO A 15 23.32 -0.28 9.82
C PRO A 15 22.31 -1.11 8.99
N ALA A 16 22.84 -1.95 8.13
CA ALA A 16 22.10 -2.94 7.35
C ALA A 16 21.07 -3.65 8.24
N TRP A 17 19.88 -3.80 7.75
CA TRP A 17 18.67 -4.35 8.34
C TRP A 17 18.90 -5.67 9.08
N GLY A 18 19.32 -5.59 10.34
CA GLY A 18 19.38 -6.72 11.26
C GLY A 18 17.97 -7.15 11.64
N LYS A 19 17.74 -8.45 11.71
CA LYS A 19 16.55 -9.08 12.30
C LYS A 19 16.36 -8.43 13.68
N ALA A 20 15.28 -7.68 13.89
CA ALA A 20 15.04 -7.04 15.16
C ALA A 20 14.90 -8.13 16.25
N GLU A 21 15.74 -8.07 17.27
CA GLU A 21 15.66 -8.94 18.43
C GLU A 21 15.11 -8.16 19.61
N HIS A 22 14.35 -8.83 20.46
CA HIS A 22 13.87 -8.30 21.73
C HIS A 22 14.38 -9.18 22.87
N VAL A 23 15.00 -8.58 23.85
CA VAL A 23 15.36 -9.27 25.10
C VAL A 23 14.22 -9.11 26.08
N VAL A 24 13.60 -10.23 26.44
CA VAL A 24 12.46 -10.25 27.36
C VAL A 24 12.85 -9.68 28.71
N GLN A 25 12.11 -8.68 29.17
CA GLN A 25 12.29 -8.08 30.49
C GLN A 25 11.44 -8.82 31.53
N LYS A 26 11.78 -8.64 32.84
CA LYS A 26 10.98 -9.18 33.95
C LYS A 26 9.53 -8.71 33.81
N ASN A 27 8.58 -9.62 33.98
CA ASN A 27 7.13 -9.39 33.88
C ASN A 27 6.60 -9.06 32.47
N GLU A 28 7.40 -9.15 31.40
CA GLU A 28 6.85 -9.06 30.06
C GLU A 28 6.14 -10.37 29.65
N THR A 29 5.07 -10.23 28.91
CA THR A 29 4.34 -11.34 28.31
C THR A 29 4.50 -11.35 26.80
N LEU A 30 4.35 -12.51 26.17
CA LEU A 30 4.41 -12.62 24.72
C LEU A 30 3.35 -11.74 24.04
N GLY A 31 2.18 -11.60 24.67
CA GLY A 31 1.11 -10.69 24.21
C GLY A 31 1.49 -9.22 24.30
N GLY A 32 2.15 -8.81 25.39
CA GLY A 32 2.66 -7.44 25.55
C GLY A 32 3.74 -7.11 24.52
N ILE A 33 4.68 -8.03 24.31
CA ILE A 33 5.74 -7.89 23.31
C ILE A 33 5.14 -7.87 21.89
N ALA A 34 4.21 -8.77 21.58
CA ALA A 34 3.50 -8.79 20.30
C ALA A 34 2.81 -7.44 20.03
N LYS A 35 2.12 -6.90 21.03
CA LYS A 35 1.48 -5.58 20.97
C LYS A 35 2.48 -4.44 20.75
N ARG A 36 3.63 -4.46 21.46
CA ARG A 36 4.71 -3.46 21.33
C ARG A 36 5.28 -3.42 19.92
N TYR A 37 5.48 -4.59 19.30
CA TYR A 37 6.06 -4.69 17.95
C TYR A 37 5.02 -4.77 16.84
N GLY A 38 3.71 -4.68 17.16
CA GLY A 38 2.64 -4.71 16.17
C GLY A 38 2.56 -6.03 15.39
N VAL A 39 2.96 -7.13 16.02
CA VAL A 39 2.92 -8.49 15.45
C VAL A 39 1.86 -9.34 16.17
N SER A 40 1.44 -10.45 15.58
CA SER A 40 0.57 -11.39 16.28
C SER A 40 1.37 -12.28 17.24
N VAL A 41 0.74 -12.72 18.33
CA VAL A 41 1.33 -13.70 19.26
C VAL A 41 1.74 -14.97 18.52
N GLN A 42 0.89 -15.43 17.60
CA GLN A 42 1.16 -16.62 16.78
C GLN A 42 2.39 -16.44 15.88
N ALA A 43 2.59 -15.25 15.32
CA ALA A 43 3.78 -14.96 14.52
C ALA A 43 5.06 -14.95 15.35
N LEU A 44 5.00 -14.38 16.58
CA LEU A 44 6.12 -14.45 17.54
C LEU A 44 6.42 -15.89 17.97
N GLN A 45 5.39 -16.67 18.26
CA GLN A 45 5.52 -18.10 18.61
C GLN A 45 6.19 -18.89 17.49
N ALA A 46 5.69 -18.76 16.26
CA ALA A 46 6.18 -19.51 15.10
C ALA A 46 7.65 -19.27 14.81
N ILE A 47 8.10 -17.99 14.81
CA ILE A 47 9.50 -17.65 14.47
C ILE A 47 10.48 -17.99 15.58
N ASN A 48 9.99 -18.11 16.84
CA ASN A 48 10.81 -18.38 18.03
C ASN A 48 10.65 -19.82 18.56
N GLY A 49 9.87 -20.66 17.90
CA GLY A 49 9.62 -22.04 18.36
C GLY A 49 8.95 -22.10 19.74
N ILE A 50 8.06 -21.14 20.05
CA ILE A 50 7.39 -21.07 21.35
C ILE A 50 6.05 -21.80 21.25
N SER A 51 5.96 -22.99 21.83
CA SER A 51 4.73 -23.79 21.84
C SER A 51 3.69 -23.23 22.81
N ASN A 52 4.12 -22.76 23.99
CA ASN A 52 3.24 -22.23 25.02
C ASN A 52 3.55 -20.74 25.26
N PRO A 53 2.62 -19.80 24.93
CA PRO A 53 2.84 -18.37 25.08
C PRO A 53 3.00 -17.90 26.53
N ASN A 54 2.62 -18.72 27.52
CA ASN A 54 2.73 -18.42 28.94
C ASN A 54 4.13 -18.76 29.51
N PHE A 55 4.95 -19.50 28.75
CA PHE A 55 6.33 -19.82 29.16
C PHE A 55 7.31 -18.86 28.50
N LEU A 56 7.44 -17.67 29.08
CA LEU A 56 8.37 -16.65 28.65
C LEU A 56 9.25 -16.24 29.82
N PHE A 57 10.57 -16.37 29.67
CA PHE A 57 11.53 -16.05 30.74
C PHE A 57 12.26 -14.75 30.43
N ALA A 58 12.52 -13.93 31.44
CA ALA A 58 13.37 -12.75 31.32
C ALA A 58 14.77 -13.15 30.83
N GLY A 59 15.38 -12.32 30.00
CA GLY A 59 16.66 -12.56 29.35
C GLY A 59 16.58 -13.36 28.04
N LYS A 60 15.45 -14.00 27.73
CA LYS A 60 15.28 -14.72 26.45
C LYS A 60 15.30 -13.71 25.28
N LYS A 61 16.13 -13.97 24.28
CA LYS A 61 16.13 -13.21 23.03
C LYS A 61 15.03 -13.73 22.11
N LEU A 62 14.14 -12.89 21.72
CA LEU A 62 13.08 -13.18 20.75
C LEU A 62 13.41 -12.53 19.40
N LYS A 63 13.40 -13.34 18.37
CA LYS A 63 13.35 -12.82 16.99
C LYS A 63 12.00 -12.16 16.78
N ILE A 64 12.00 -10.90 16.40
CA ILE A 64 10.76 -10.20 16.06
C ILE A 64 10.47 -10.44 14.58
N PRO A 65 9.28 -10.96 14.23
CA PRO A 65 8.93 -11.18 12.83
C PRO A 65 9.13 -9.88 12.05
N GLY A 66 10.09 -9.88 11.14
CA GLY A 66 10.41 -8.72 10.31
C GLY A 66 9.33 -8.51 9.25
N GLY A 67 8.28 -7.80 9.62
CA GLY A 67 7.52 -7.01 8.67
C GLY A 67 8.07 -5.60 8.80
N SER A 68 8.63 -5.04 7.74
CA SER A 68 9.05 -3.64 7.75
C SER A 68 7.86 -2.77 8.14
N LEU A 69 7.90 -2.21 9.35
CA LEU A 69 6.93 -1.19 9.73
C LEU A 69 7.20 0.02 8.85
N GLN A 70 6.39 0.19 7.83
CA GLN A 70 6.40 1.44 7.08
C GLN A 70 5.84 2.54 7.99
N LYS A 71 6.51 3.68 8.01
CA LYS A 71 6.13 4.83 8.80
C LYS A 71 5.63 5.93 7.87
N ILE A 72 4.42 6.41 8.10
CA ILE A 72 3.88 7.58 7.42
C ILE A 72 3.82 8.71 8.44
N THR A 73 4.32 9.89 8.10
CA THR A 73 4.07 11.09 8.89
C THR A 73 2.74 11.69 8.49
N TYR A 74 1.81 11.79 9.42
CA TYR A 74 0.51 12.42 9.25
C TYR A 74 0.45 13.71 10.07
N THR A 75 0.00 14.80 9.46
CA THR A 75 -0.24 16.06 10.17
C THR A 75 -1.70 16.13 10.59
N ILE A 76 -1.95 16.29 11.88
CA ILE A 76 -3.31 16.38 12.46
C ILE A 76 -4.04 17.60 11.89
N ARG A 77 -5.29 17.39 11.49
CA ARG A 77 -6.16 18.41 10.92
C ARG A 77 -7.34 18.69 11.86
N LYS A 78 -8.03 19.81 11.64
CA LYS A 78 -9.27 20.15 12.37
C LYS A 78 -10.29 19.02 12.26
N GLY A 79 -10.85 18.58 13.39
CA GLY A 79 -11.80 17.46 13.47
C GLY A 79 -11.18 16.06 13.57
N ASP A 80 -9.85 15.94 13.56
CA ASP A 80 -9.21 14.65 13.80
C ASP A 80 -9.22 14.28 15.29
N SER A 81 -9.37 12.98 15.54
CA SER A 81 -9.11 12.33 16.82
C SER A 81 -8.16 11.15 16.61
N LEU A 82 -7.48 10.68 17.65
CA LEU A 82 -6.62 9.47 17.52
C LEU A 82 -7.42 8.26 17.04
N GLY A 83 -8.70 8.14 17.46
CA GLY A 83 -9.59 7.07 17.00
C GLY A 83 -9.92 7.19 15.50
N SER A 84 -10.27 8.40 15.01
CA SER A 84 -10.56 8.62 13.60
C SER A 84 -9.31 8.44 12.73
N ILE A 85 -8.14 8.88 13.21
CA ILE A 85 -6.85 8.66 12.53
C ILE A 85 -6.50 7.17 12.49
N ALA A 86 -6.63 6.46 13.63
CA ALA A 86 -6.38 5.03 13.72
C ALA A 86 -7.25 4.24 12.72
N ASN A 87 -8.55 4.52 12.68
CA ASN A 87 -9.48 3.92 11.73
C ASN A 87 -9.11 4.23 10.27
N ARG A 88 -8.79 5.49 9.98
CA ARG A 88 -8.37 5.94 8.63
C ARG A 88 -7.13 5.20 8.13
N PHE A 89 -6.18 4.91 9.02
CA PHE A 89 -4.92 4.27 8.66
C PHE A 89 -4.89 2.76 8.93
N GLY A 90 -5.99 2.18 9.41
CA GLY A 90 -6.09 0.74 9.68
C GLY A 90 -5.13 0.25 10.77
N VAL A 91 -4.81 1.12 11.73
CA VAL A 91 -3.99 0.82 12.92
C VAL A 91 -4.84 0.91 14.17
N THR A 92 -4.33 0.41 15.30
CA THR A 92 -5.01 0.61 16.57
C THR A 92 -4.65 1.98 17.17
N GLN A 93 -5.57 2.58 17.91
CA GLN A 93 -5.30 3.81 18.65
C GLN A 93 -4.13 3.62 19.63
N SER A 94 -4.05 2.45 20.26
CA SER A 94 -2.93 2.06 21.14
C SER A 94 -1.58 2.08 20.40
N ALA A 95 -1.53 1.63 19.14
CA ALA A 95 -0.31 1.69 18.33
C ALA A 95 0.11 3.15 18.06
N LEU A 96 -0.85 4.02 17.73
CA LEU A 96 -0.56 5.46 17.55
C LEU A 96 0.01 6.09 18.82
N ILE A 97 -0.60 5.80 19.97
CA ILE A 97 -0.15 6.31 21.29
C ILE A 97 1.28 5.86 21.57
N THR A 98 1.55 4.56 21.44
CA THR A 98 2.86 3.97 21.73
C THR A 98 3.96 4.50 20.82
N PHE A 99 3.72 4.49 19.50
CA PHE A 99 4.72 4.92 18.51
C PHE A 99 5.04 6.42 18.57
N ASN A 100 4.08 7.23 19.01
CA ASN A 100 4.25 8.67 19.11
C ASN A 100 4.49 9.14 20.54
N GLN A 101 4.63 8.22 21.50
CA GLN A 101 4.85 8.52 22.93
C GLN A 101 3.83 9.52 23.49
N ILE A 102 2.54 9.38 23.07
CA ILE A 102 1.48 10.29 23.44
C ILE A 102 1.09 10.03 24.90
N LYS A 103 1.39 10.98 25.78
CA LYS A 103 1.05 10.88 27.19
C LYS A 103 -0.45 11.11 27.46
N SER A 104 -1.07 12.02 26.70
CA SER A 104 -2.47 12.39 26.86
C SER A 104 -3.22 12.24 25.53
N PRO A 105 -3.92 11.11 25.33
CA PRO A 105 -4.58 10.80 24.04
C PRO A 105 -5.64 11.82 23.59
N ASN A 106 -6.22 12.57 24.54
CA ASN A 106 -7.24 13.57 24.27
C ASN A 106 -6.68 14.96 23.94
N LEU A 107 -5.35 15.15 24.04
CA LEU A 107 -4.69 16.45 23.86
C LEU A 107 -3.81 16.49 22.62
N ILE A 108 -4.27 15.89 21.51
CA ILE A 108 -3.60 16.04 20.21
C ILE A 108 -3.90 17.42 19.62
N LYS A 109 -2.91 18.06 18.98
CA LYS A 109 -3.03 19.42 18.48
C LYS A 109 -3.07 19.44 16.93
N ILE A 110 -3.88 20.33 16.37
CA ILE A 110 -3.84 20.61 14.93
C ILE A 110 -2.42 21.03 14.54
N GLY A 111 -1.90 20.49 13.42
CA GLY A 111 -0.53 20.70 12.97
C GLY A 111 0.49 19.73 13.58
N GLN A 112 0.15 19.03 14.66
CA GLN A 112 1.03 18.01 15.25
C GLN A 112 1.28 16.89 14.23
N LYS A 113 2.55 16.47 14.12
CA LYS A 113 2.95 15.35 13.27
C LYS A 113 2.85 14.04 14.06
N LEU A 114 2.12 13.08 13.52
CA LEU A 114 2.04 11.71 14.02
C LEU A 114 2.75 10.75 13.09
N VAL A 115 3.54 9.86 13.66
CA VAL A 115 4.06 8.69 12.95
C VAL A 115 2.97 7.61 12.99
N ILE A 116 2.49 7.21 11.82
CA ILE A 116 1.53 6.13 11.68
C ILE A 116 2.30 4.84 11.40
N PRO A 117 2.41 3.92 12.36
CA PRO A 117 3.03 2.61 12.12
C PRO A 117 2.03 1.70 11.41
N PHE A 118 2.37 1.16 10.26
CA PHE A 118 1.57 0.11 9.66
C PHE A 118 2.46 -1.05 9.21
N LYS A 119 1.95 -2.25 9.35
CA LYS A 119 2.65 -3.45 8.95
C LYS A 119 2.49 -3.63 7.44
N ALA A 120 3.58 -3.46 6.68
CA ALA A 120 3.60 -3.98 5.34
C ALA A 120 3.66 -5.52 5.41
N ASN A 121 2.77 -6.21 4.72
CA ASN A 121 2.92 -7.65 4.55
C ASN A 121 4.23 -7.93 3.79
N PRO A 122 4.92 -9.04 4.07
CA PRO A 122 6.19 -9.34 3.42
C PRO A 122 6.04 -9.35 1.90
N THR A 123 7.04 -8.81 1.22
CA THR A 123 7.09 -8.77 -0.24
C THR A 123 7.14 -10.19 -0.81
N LYS A 124 6.27 -10.50 -1.76
CA LYS A 124 6.33 -11.75 -2.53
C LYS A 124 7.44 -11.64 -3.59
N PRO A 125 8.19 -12.73 -3.91
CA PRO A 125 9.37 -12.60 -4.78
C PRO A 125 9.07 -12.27 -6.24
N THR A 126 9.83 -11.41 -6.74
CA THR A 126 10.60 -11.16 -7.98
C THR A 126 10.03 -11.39 -9.39
N THR A 127 8.85 -11.89 -9.63
CA THR A 127 8.28 -11.86 -10.99
C THR A 127 7.39 -10.64 -11.16
N LEU A 128 7.33 -10.04 -12.35
CA LEU A 128 6.48 -8.88 -12.65
C LEU A 128 5.02 -9.14 -12.25
N LEU A 129 4.51 -10.35 -12.49
CA LEU A 129 3.25 -10.88 -11.96
C LEU A 129 3.46 -12.28 -11.41
N SER A 130 2.75 -12.65 -10.35
CA SER A 130 2.79 -14.03 -9.83
C SER A 130 2.15 -15.01 -10.82
N SER A 131 2.66 -16.25 -10.87
CA SER A 131 2.10 -17.31 -11.71
C SER A 131 0.60 -17.51 -11.45
N SER A 132 0.15 -17.37 -10.19
CA SER A 132 -1.28 -17.46 -9.83
C SER A 132 -2.10 -16.30 -10.39
N THR A 133 -1.53 -15.07 -10.42
CA THR A 133 -2.17 -13.91 -11.05
C THR A 133 -2.28 -14.12 -12.56
N ILE A 134 -1.20 -14.54 -13.21
CA ILE A 134 -1.19 -14.85 -14.66
C ILE A 134 -2.20 -15.95 -14.97
N GLY A 135 -2.22 -17.04 -14.20
CA GLY A 135 -3.19 -18.12 -14.38
C GLY A 135 -4.65 -17.65 -14.22
N SER A 136 -4.91 -16.72 -13.31
CA SER A 136 -6.24 -16.13 -13.15
C SER A 136 -6.62 -15.18 -14.28
N LEU A 137 -5.66 -14.41 -14.80
CA LEU A 137 -5.86 -13.53 -15.95
C LEU A 137 -6.12 -14.33 -17.23
N ASN A 138 -5.40 -15.41 -17.45
CA ASN A 138 -5.53 -16.26 -18.66
C ASN A 138 -6.89 -16.97 -18.78
N LYS A 139 -7.64 -17.07 -17.70
CA LYS A 139 -9.01 -17.59 -17.69
C LYS A 139 -10.03 -16.60 -18.27
N ILE A 140 -9.62 -15.38 -18.56
CA ILE A 140 -10.52 -14.30 -18.97
C ILE A 140 -10.10 -13.80 -20.35
N SER A 141 -10.98 -13.95 -21.32
CA SER A 141 -10.77 -13.43 -22.69
C SER A 141 -11.33 -12.01 -22.79
N PRO A 142 -10.47 -11.00 -22.99
CA PRO A 142 -10.95 -9.63 -23.19
C PRO A 142 -11.77 -9.54 -24.48
N ARG A 143 -12.84 -8.75 -24.46
CA ARG A 143 -13.63 -8.48 -25.69
C ARG A 143 -12.77 -7.72 -26.69
N THR A 144 -12.59 -8.29 -27.86
CA THR A 144 -11.77 -7.73 -28.94
C THR A 144 -12.21 -6.31 -29.32
N GLY A 145 -11.26 -5.38 -29.38
CA GLY A 145 -11.48 -4.00 -29.80
C GLY A 145 -12.23 -3.12 -28.78
N ARG A 146 -12.70 -3.67 -27.67
CA ARG A 146 -13.41 -2.89 -26.64
C ARG A 146 -12.51 -1.90 -25.93
N TRP A 147 -11.40 -2.40 -25.42
CA TRP A 147 -10.50 -1.61 -24.58
C TRP A 147 -9.60 -0.72 -25.43
N LYS A 148 -9.60 0.58 -25.18
CA LYS A 148 -8.84 1.59 -25.94
C LYS A 148 -7.70 2.18 -25.16
N ARG A 149 -7.71 2.04 -23.80
CA ARG A 149 -6.68 2.59 -22.93
C ARG A 149 -6.66 1.92 -21.57
N ILE A 150 -5.53 2.05 -20.90
CA ILE A 150 -5.33 1.70 -19.49
C ILE A 150 -5.17 3.00 -18.71
N VAL A 151 -5.99 3.21 -17.68
CA VAL A 151 -5.97 4.42 -16.85
C VAL A 151 -5.51 4.10 -15.46
N ILE A 152 -4.41 4.74 -15.04
CA ILE A 152 -3.81 4.54 -13.74
C ILE A 152 -4.40 5.55 -12.74
N HIS A 153 -4.74 5.04 -11.55
CA HIS A 153 -5.27 5.78 -10.43
C HIS A 153 -4.50 5.47 -9.16
N HIS A 154 -4.70 6.30 -8.13
CA HIS A 154 -4.39 5.98 -6.76
C HIS A 154 -5.66 5.96 -5.90
N SER A 155 -5.61 5.31 -4.73
CA SER A 155 -6.74 5.31 -3.79
C SER A 155 -6.86 6.65 -3.04
N ALA A 156 -5.86 7.52 -3.11
CA ALA A 156 -5.70 8.75 -2.32
C ALA A 156 -5.70 8.51 -0.80
N THR A 157 -5.64 7.26 -0.37
CA THR A 157 -5.54 6.84 1.04
C THR A 157 -4.25 6.04 1.22
N PRO A 158 -3.47 6.28 2.29
CA PRO A 158 -2.21 5.55 2.49
C PRO A 158 -2.42 4.08 2.85
N VAL A 159 -3.61 3.72 3.35
CA VAL A 159 -3.99 2.37 3.78
C VAL A 159 -5.37 2.03 3.26
N ASP A 160 -5.47 0.98 2.45
CA ASP A 160 -6.73 0.43 1.96
C ASP A 160 -6.56 -1.01 1.48
N ASP A 161 -7.64 -1.65 1.01
CA ASP A 161 -7.66 -2.89 0.26
C ASP A 161 -8.85 -2.94 -0.70
N ALA A 162 -8.80 -3.86 -1.65
CA ALA A 162 -9.84 -3.99 -2.66
C ALA A 162 -11.22 -4.30 -2.09
N MET A 163 -11.30 -5.05 -0.99
CA MET A 163 -12.57 -5.41 -0.33
C MET A 163 -13.19 -4.20 0.36
N ASN A 164 -12.39 -3.42 1.08
CA ASN A 164 -12.87 -2.18 1.69
C ASN A 164 -13.31 -1.18 0.63
N MET A 165 -12.52 -1.01 -0.44
CA MET A 165 -12.89 -0.16 -1.57
C MET A 165 -14.21 -0.61 -2.22
N HIS A 166 -14.40 -1.93 -2.40
CA HIS A 166 -15.65 -2.49 -2.92
C HIS A 166 -16.85 -2.10 -2.05
N ARG A 167 -16.73 -2.29 -0.72
CA ARG A 167 -17.78 -1.93 0.24
C ARG A 167 -18.11 -0.43 0.21
N VAL A 168 -17.08 0.41 0.22
CA VAL A 168 -17.24 1.89 0.18
C VAL A 168 -17.88 2.35 -1.13
N HIS A 169 -17.44 1.81 -2.26
CA HIS A 169 -18.02 2.15 -3.56
C HIS A 169 -19.48 1.69 -3.68
N LYS A 170 -19.80 0.50 -3.15
CA LYS A 170 -21.17 -0.01 -3.12
C LYS A 170 -22.08 0.88 -2.24
N ALA A 171 -21.61 1.30 -1.08
CA ALA A 171 -22.32 2.24 -0.21
C ALA A 171 -22.56 3.62 -0.84
N ARG A 172 -21.72 4.02 -1.83
CA ARG A 172 -21.89 5.24 -2.63
C ARG A 172 -22.80 5.05 -3.85
N GLY A 173 -23.56 3.95 -3.93
CA GLY A 173 -24.50 3.68 -5.01
C GLY A 173 -23.88 3.02 -6.26
N MET A 174 -22.62 2.62 -6.25
CA MET A 174 -22.03 1.88 -7.38
C MET A 174 -22.56 0.45 -7.41
N ARG A 175 -23.51 0.17 -8.30
CA ARG A 175 -24.20 -1.14 -8.43
C ARG A 175 -23.23 -2.32 -8.49
N ASN A 176 -22.12 -2.18 -9.21
CA ASN A 176 -21.10 -3.22 -9.36
C ASN A 176 -19.96 -3.12 -8.32
N GLY A 177 -20.10 -2.34 -7.26
CA GLY A 177 -19.12 -2.17 -6.20
C GLY A 177 -17.81 -1.53 -6.69
N LEU A 178 -16.67 -2.23 -6.57
CA LEU A 178 -15.35 -1.71 -6.90
C LEU A 178 -15.33 -1.00 -8.27
N ALA A 179 -14.90 0.27 -8.29
CA ALA A 179 -14.89 1.11 -9.49
C ALA A 179 -13.86 0.67 -10.54
N TYR A 180 -12.81 0.01 -10.09
CA TYR A 180 -11.64 -0.36 -10.89
C TYR A 180 -11.72 -1.81 -11.38
N HIS A 181 -10.99 -2.10 -12.46
CA HIS A 181 -10.81 -3.46 -12.97
C HIS A 181 -9.74 -4.21 -12.16
N PHE A 182 -8.73 -3.48 -11.69
CA PHE A 182 -7.63 -4.02 -10.90
C PHE A 182 -7.29 -3.09 -9.73
N VAL A 183 -6.81 -3.68 -8.63
CA VAL A 183 -6.23 -2.94 -7.50
C VAL A 183 -4.88 -3.55 -7.17
N ILE A 184 -3.86 -2.71 -7.02
CA ILE A 184 -2.51 -3.14 -6.63
C ILE A 184 -2.24 -2.68 -5.20
N SER A 185 -2.07 -3.63 -4.29
CA SER A 185 -1.84 -3.40 -2.88
C SER A 185 -0.45 -2.80 -2.60
N ASN A 186 -0.36 -1.99 -1.54
CA ASN A 186 0.90 -1.53 -0.94
C ASN A 186 1.28 -2.30 0.34
N GLY A 187 0.66 -3.45 0.60
CA GLY A 187 0.90 -4.24 1.79
C GLY A 187 0.33 -3.68 3.09
N SER A 188 -0.47 -2.62 3.04
CA SER A 188 -0.96 -1.92 4.23
C SER A 188 -2.07 -2.64 5.00
N ARG A 189 -2.69 -3.64 4.41
CA ARG A 189 -3.71 -4.50 5.02
C ARG A 189 -3.36 -5.98 4.83
N LYS A 190 -4.34 -6.83 4.51
CA LYS A 190 -4.16 -8.29 4.40
C LYS A 190 -3.39 -8.73 3.16
N ALA A 191 -3.45 -7.97 2.07
CA ALA A 191 -2.77 -8.27 0.82
C ALA A 191 -1.27 -7.95 0.88
N TYR A 192 -0.45 -8.64 0.09
CA TYR A 192 0.99 -8.37 -0.01
C TYR A 192 1.25 -7.07 -0.78
N ASP A 193 2.42 -6.45 -0.54
CA ASP A 193 2.87 -5.33 -1.36
C ASP A 193 3.08 -5.78 -2.81
N GLY A 194 2.46 -5.08 -3.74
CA GLY A 194 2.42 -5.46 -5.16
C GLY A 194 1.41 -6.56 -5.51
N GLU A 195 0.62 -7.07 -4.57
CA GLU A 195 -0.45 -8.04 -4.88
C GLU A 195 -1.52 -7.41 -5.77
N VAL A 196 -1.87 -8.11 -6.86
CA VAL A 196 -2.87 -7.66 -7.82
C VAL A 196 -4.21 -8.33 -7.54
N HIS A 197 -5.18 -7.53 -7.11
CA HIS A 197 -6.58 -7.96 -7.04
C HIS A 197 -7.25 -7.78 -8.40
N ILE A 198 -7.81 -8.86 -8.94
CA ILE A 198 -8.60 -8.86 -10.17
C ILE A 198 -10.06 -8.63 -9.81
N GLY A 199 -10.57 -7.45 -10.11
CA GLY A 199 -11.95 -7.07 -9.80
C GLY A 199 -12.98 -7.73 -10.70
N ASP A 200 -14.24 -7.76 -10.23
CA ASP A 200 -15.36 -8.33 -10.99
C ASP A 200 -15.60 -7.62 -12.31
N ARG A 201 -15.24 -6.33 -12.42
CA ARG A 201 -15.36 -5.60 -13.69
C ARG A 201 -14.47 -6.20 -14.77
N TRP A 202 -13.27 -6.67 -14.42
CA TRP A 202 -12.41 -7.40 -15.36
C TRP A 202 -12.93 -8.80 -15.60
N LYS A 203 -13.25 -9.56 -14.56
CA LYS A 203 -13.72 -10.96 -14.68
C LYS A 203 -14.97 -11.08 -15.55
N LYS A 204 -15.90 -10.13 -15.43
CA LYS A 204 -17.17 -10.11 -16.15
C LYS A 204 -17.17 -9.17 -17.35
N GLN A 205 -16.02 -8.56 -17.66
CA GLN A 205 -15.89 -7.59 -18.75
C GLN A 205 -16.94 -6.48 -18.68
N LEU A 206 -17.09 -5.84 -17.50
CA LEU A 206 -18.03 -4.75 -17.25
C LEU A 206 -17.36 -3.38 -17.49
N ASP A 207 -18.19 -2.35 -17.64
CA ASP A 207 -17.72 -0.96 -17.70
C ASP A 207 -17.03 -0.56 -16.40
N GLY A 208 -16.04 0.31 -16.47
CA GLY A 208 -15.43 0.93 -15.31
C GLY A 208 -16.40 1.83 -14.53
N GLY A 209 -15.96 2.29 -13.39
CA GLY A 209 -16.64 3.34 -12.59
C GLY A 209 -15.63 4.36 -12.09
N HIS A 210 -14.49 4.49 -12.78
CA HIS A 210 -13.32 5.23 -12.35
C HIS A 210 -13.06 6.54 -13.11
N MET A 211 -13.84 6.80 -14.16
CA MET A 211 -13.79 8.02 -14.97
C MET A 211 -15.05 8.84 -14.77
N LYS A 212 -14.95 10.17 -14.95
CA LYS A 212 -16.09 11.09 -14.86
C LYS A 212 -17.12 10.84 -15.95
N LYS A 213 -16.68 10.61 -17.20
CA LYS A 213 -17.55 10.36 -18.34
C LYS A 213 -17.87 8.89 -18.47
N LEU A 214 -19.15 8.54 -18.65
CA LEU A 214 -19.58 7.14 -18.85
C LEU A 214 -18.97 6.52 -20.11
N SER A 215 -18.83 7.29 -21.19
CA SER A 215 -18.19 6.86 -22.44
C SER A 215 -16.76 6.39 -22.21
N ASP A 216 -16.00 7.07 -21.36
CA ASP A 216 -14.63 6.69 -21.02
C ASP A 216 -14.58 5.40 -20.19
N ASN A 217 -15.54 5.21 -19.28
CA ASN A 217 -15.66 3.98 -18.49
C ASN A 217 -15.95 2.74 -19.35
N LYS A 218 -16.64 2.89 -20.48
CA LYS A 218 -16.94 1.78 -21.41
C LYS A 218 -15.71 1.22 -22.12
N THR A 219 -14.70 2.05 -22.33
CA THR A 219 -13.52 1.72 -23.16
C THR A 219 -12.19 1.78 -22.41
N SER A 220 -12.20 2.07 -21.11
CA SER A 220 -10.98 2.20 -20.31
C SER A 220 -10.87 1.11 -19.26
N ILE A 221 -9.67 0.53 -19.14
CA ILE A 221 -9.30 -0.38 -18.06
C ILE A 221 -8.75 0.47 -16.92
N GLY A 222 -9.41 0.48 -15.75
CA GLY A 222 -8.94 1.21 -14.57
C GLY A 222 -8.07 0.32 -13.67
N ILE A 223 -6.86 0.78 -13.38
CA ILE A 223 -5.95 0.19 -12.40
C ILE A 223 -5.76 1.18 -11.26
N CYS A 224 -6.06 0.79 -10.03
CA CYS A 224 -5.86 1.60 -8.85
C CYS A 224 -4.72 1.05 -8.00
N LEU A 225 -3.73 1.87 -7.69
CA LEU A 225 -2.69 1.55 -6.71
C LEU A 225 -3.13 2.09 -5.35
N ILE A 226 -3.03 1.27 -4.30
CA ILE A 226 -3.28 1.72 -2.94
C ILE A 226 -2.17 2.68 -2.52
N GLY A 227 -2.54 3.87 -2.12
CA GLY A 227 -1.59 4.90 -1.70
C GLY A 227 -2.10 6.31 -1.97
N ASN A 228 -1.44 7.29 -1.36
CA ASN A 228 -1.62 8.71 -1.71
C ASN A 228 -0.31 9.24 -2.31
N PHE A 229 -0.25 9.30 -3.64
CA PHE A 229 0.95 9.70 -4.35
C PHE A 229 1.08 11.22 -4.52
N GLU A 230 0.27 12.00 -3.82
CA GLU A 230 0.55 13.40 -3.48
C GLU A 230 1.52 13.51 -2.28
N LEU A 231 1.69 12.43 -1.50
CA LEU A 231 2.51 12.43 -0.29
C LEU A 231 3.81 11.64 -0.45
N ARG A 232 3.80 10.54 -1.22
CA ARG A 232 4.95 9.66 -1.48
C ARG A 232 4.77 8.87 -2.76
N ALA A 233 5.87 8.37 -3.33
CA ALA A 233 5.84 7.50 -4.49
C ALA A 233 5.18 6.12 -4.20
N PRO A 234 4.68 5.43 -5.23
CA PRO A 234 4.33 4.02 -5.13
C PRO A 234 5.53 3.19 -4.65
N THR A 235 5.25 2.05 -4.04
CA THR A 235 6.32 1.11 -3.66
C THR A 235 6.98 0.50 -4.91
N ALA A 236 8.21 0.00 -4.76
CA ALA A 236 8.90 -0.70 -5.84
C ALA A 236 8.12 -1.95 -6.31
N MET A 237 7.44 -2.65 -5.37
CA MET A 237 6.64 -3.81 -5.69
C MET A 237 5.34 -3.45 -6.41
N GLN A 238 4.68 -2.36 -6.01
CA GLN A 238 3.53 -1.84 -6.77
C GLN A 238 3.92 -1.49 -8.20
N MET A 239 5.05 -0.81 -8.41
CA MET A 239 5.51 -0.44 -9.75
C MET A 239 5.85 -1.67 -10.60
N LYS A 240 6.54 -2.67 -10.04
CA LYS A 240 6.81 -3.95 -10.72
C LYS A 240 5.53 -4.67 -11.18
N SER A 241 4.57 -4.76 -10.28
CA SER A 241 3.28 -5.40 -10.60
C SER A 241 2.47 -4.60 -11.61
N LEU A 242 2.53 -3.27 -11.55
CA LEU A 242 1.91 -2.38 -12.53
C LEU A 242 2.51 -2.56 -13.92
N GLU A 243 3.84 -2.61 -14.01
CA GLU A 243 4.56 -2.86 -15.26
C GLU A 243 4.10 -4.18 -15.89
N GLY A 244 4.19 -5.29 -15.13
CA GLY A 244 3.76 -6.59 -15.64
C GLY A 244 2.27 -6.68 -16.00
N LEU A 245 1.40 -5.99 -15.24
CA LEU A 245 -0.01 -5.93 -15.55
C LEU A 245 -0.27 -5.11 -16.82
N CYS A 246 0.41 -3.98 -16.99
CA CYS A 246 0.31 -3.19 -18.22
C CYS A 246 0.79 -3.99 -19.44
N GLU A 247 1.95 -4.66 -19.36
CA GLU A 247 2.47 -5.52 -20.43
C GLU A 247 1.47 -6.63 -20.80
N TYR A 248 0.92 -7.31 -19.78
CA TYR A 248 -0.10 -8.32 -20.00
C TYR A 248 -1.32 -7.75 -20.74
N LEU A 249 -1.87 -6.65 -20.25
CA LEU A 249 -3.08 -6.04 -20.82
C LEU A 249 -2.83 -5.46 -22.21
N MET A 250 -1.67 -4.83 -22.44
CA MET A 250 -1.31 -4.30 -23.77
C MET A 250 -1.30 -5.43 -24.81
N ARG A 251 -0.67 -6.57 -24.48
CA ARG A 251 -0.62 -7.74 -25.37
C ARG A 251 -2.01 -8.30 -25.66
N HIS A 252 -2.83 -8.50 -24.64
CA HIS A 252 -4.14 -9.17 -24.78
C HIS A 252 -5.25 -8.26 -25.31
N CYS A 253 -5.10 -6.94 -25.13
CA CYS A 253 -6.08 -5.95 -25.63
C CYS A 253 -5.60 -5.22 -26.89
N ARG A 254 -4.43 -5.57 -27.44
CA ARG A 254 -3.79 -4.91 -28.60
C ARG A 254 -3.61 -3.40 -28.39
N LEU A 255 -3.04 -3.05 -27.23
CA LEU A 255 -2.71 -1.68 -26.85
C LEU A 255 -1.18 -1.49 -26.88
N GLY A 256 -0.74 -0.25 -27.02
CA GLY A 256 0.67 0.12 -26.88
C GLY A 256 0.94 1.02 -25.66
N PRO A 257 2.19 1.34 -25.37
CA PRO A 257 2.57 2.17 -24.23
C PRO A 257 1.91 3.56 -24.24
N SER A 258 1.64 4.14 -25.43
CA SER A 258 0.96 5.44 -25.57
C SER A 258 -0.48 5.44 -25.03
N GLN A 259 -1.14 4.28 -25.02
CA GLN A 259 -2.49 4.10 -24.49
C GLN A 259 -2.53 3.81 -22.98
N VAL A 260 -1.38 3.65 -22.32
CA VAL A 260 -1.28 3.70 -20.86
C VAL A 260 -1.23 5.15 -20.41
N THR A 261 -2.18 5.57 -19.58
CA THR A 261 -2.41 6.97 -19.22
C THR A 261 -2.81 7.10 -17.75
N THR A 262 -3.09 8.32 -17.29
CA THR A 262 -3.55 8.57 -15.91
C THR A 262 -4.88 9.32 -15.90
N HIS A 263 -5.57 9.26 -14.77
CA HIS A 263 -6.82 10.00 -14.58
C HIS A 263 -6.65 11.52 -14.85
N LYS A 264 -5.55 12.10 -14.33
CA LYS A 264 -5.22 13.52 -14.53
C LYS A 264 -5.08 13.91 -16.00
N VAL A 265 -4.52 13.04 -16.85
CA VAL A 265 -4.38 13.32 -18.29
C VAL A 265 -5.74 13.52 -18.96
N HIS A 266 -6.76 12.78 -18.53
CA HIS A 266 -8.13 12.90 -19.08
C HIS A 266 -8.95 14.02 -18.45
N HIS A 267 -8.63 14.40 -17.21
CA HIS A 267 -9.36 15.41 -16.45
C HIS A 267 -8.42 16.33 -15.67
N PRO A 268 -7.56 17.12 -16.37
CA PRO A 268 -6.46 17.87 -15.74
C PRO A 268 -6.93 18.90 -14.72
N ASN A 269 -8.10 19.53 -14.95
CA ASN A 269 -8.67 20.53 -14.06
C ASN A 269 -9.61 19.95 -12.99
N HIS A 270 -9.72 18.62 -12.90
CA HIS A 270 -10.67 17.98 -12.01
C HIS A 270 -10.01 17.07 -10.97
N THR A 271 -8.83 16.56 -11.25
CA THR A 271 -8.16 15.60 -10.37
C THR A 271 -6.65 15.70 -10.45
N VAL A 272 -5.98 15.45 -9.33
CA VAL A 272 -4.52 15.27 -9.27
C VAL A 272 -4.11 13.79 -9.41
N CYS A 273 -5.08 12.88 -9.48
CA CYS A 273 -4.88 11.42 -9.51
C CYS A 273 -4.06 10.98 -10.75
N PRO A 274 -3.03 10.18 -10.57
CA PRO A 274 -2.62 9.44 -9.38
C PRO A 274 -1.71 10.19 -8.40
N GLY A 275 -1.38 11.46 -8.61
CA GLY A 275 -0.56 12.25 -7.72
C GLY A 275 0.82 12.59 -8.29
N LYS A 276 1.47 13.61 -7.72
CA LYS A 276 2.73 14.21 -8.24
C LYS A 276 3.95 13.27 -8.14
N TYR A 277 3.93 12.32 -7.22
CA TYR A 277 5.02 11.33 -7.07
C TYR A 277 4.85 10.09 -7.96
N PHE A 278 3.84 10.07 -8.85
CA PHE A 278 3.70 9.04 -9.88
C PHE A 278 4.17 9.57 -11.23
N SER A 279 5.15 8.91 -11.84
CA SER A 279 5.71 9.30 -13.14
C SER A 279 5.19 8.43 -14.28
N LEU A 280 4.24 8.94 -15.06
CA LEU A 280 3.74 8.26 -16.27
C LEU A 280 4.83 8.09 -17.35
N PRO A 281 5.70 9.10 -17.64
CA PRO A 281 6.80 8.92 -18.59
C PRO A 281 7.75 7.78 -18.19
N SER A 282 8.10 7.70 -16.90
CA SER A 282 8.95 6.62 -16.37
C SER A 282 8.30 5.25 -16.52
N LEU A 283 6.98 5.12 -16.26
CA LEU A 283 6.25 3.87 -16.49
C LEU A 283 6.28 3.48 -17.97
N ARG A 284 5.90 4.39 -18.87
CA ARG A 284 5.88 4.13 -20.32
C ARG A 284 7.23 3.67 -20.85
N LYS A 285 8.33 4.27 -20.39
CA LYS A 285 9.69 3.85 -20.77
C LYS A 285 10.01 2.41 -20.36
N ARG A 286 9.43 1.92 -19.25
CA ARG A 286 9.70 0.56 -18.75
C ARG A 286 8.84 -0.53 -19.38
N ILE A 287 7.71 -0.15 -19.97
CA ILE A 287 6.78 -1.08 -20.65
C ILE A 287 6.82 -0.97 -22.18
N SER A 288 7.82 -0.24 -22.71
CA SER A 288 8.03 -0.04 -24.16
C SER A 288 8.80 -1.17 -24.78
#